data_2e9388ddfe6fe407a5acd2c33548a184
#
_entry.id   2e9388ddfe6fe407a5acd2c33548a184
#
_cell.length_a   1.000
_cell.length_b   1.000
_cell.length_c   1.000
_cell.angle_alpha   90.00
_cell.angle_beta   90.00
_cell.angle_gamma   90.00
#
_symmetry.space_group_name_H-M   'P 1'
#
loop_
_entity.id
_entity.type
_entity.pdbx_description
1 polymer ?
#
loop_
_entity_poly.entity_id
_entity_poly.type
_entity_poly.pdbx_seq_one_letter_code
_entity_poly.pdbx_strand_id
1 'polypeptide(L)'
;MRVNGELVDFLQHDEEVLRWLQQAGFPTPAMGPNWAPLSLVGPARALRETIRSLIEKRKAGKRGDPAILNRFLAAAQSHAQLVWSKPRSLKIERIRRLATPEAILAPVAEAAADLLATGDFNLVKRCEDETCVLWFADRTKSHHRRWCSNELCGNRH
;
A
#
# COMPACT_ATOMS: atom_id res chain seq x y z
N MET A 1 12.70 -5.19 3.92
CA MET A 1 13.22 -6.36 3.16
C MET A 1 14.69 -6.54 3.52
N ARG A 2 15.25 -7.76 3.56
CA ARG A 2 16.69 -7.92 3.78
C ARG A 2 17.43 -7.93 2.44
N VAL A 3 18.51 -7.16 2.38
CA VAL A 3 19.47 -7.14 1.27
C VAL A 3 20.82 -7.46 1.89
N ASN A 4 21.50 -8.50 1.40
CA ASN A 4 22.79 -8.99 1.95
C ASN A 4 22.76 -9.25 3.46
N GLY A 5 21.63 -9.73 4.00
CA GLY A 5 21.50 -10.02 5.43
C GLY A 5 21.03 -8.84 6.30
N GLU A 6 21.08 -7.61 5.81
CA GLU A 6 20.63 -6.41 6.53
C GLU A 6 19.19 -6.04 6.20
N LEU A 7 18.46 -5.54 7.20
CA LEU A 7 17.09 -5.06 7.03
C LEU A 7 17.12 -3.66 6.39
N VAL A 8 16.80 -3.57 5.11
CA VAL A 8 16.74 -2.30 4.38
C VAL A 8 15.31 -1.79 4.34
N ASP A 9 15.11 -0.55 4.76
CA ASP A 9 13.86 0.19 4.55
C ASP A 9 13.95 0.92 3.20
N PHE A 10 13.08 0.57 2.26
CA PHE A 10 13.04 1.20 0.93
C PHE A 10 12.29 2.55 0.92
N LEU A 11 11.70 2.96 2.04
CA LEU A 11 11.03 4.25 2.16
C LEU A 11 11.98 5.24 2.87
N GLN A 12 13.10 5.59 2.22
CA GLN A 12 14.10 6.51 2.79
C GLN A 12 13.97 7.93 2.26
N HIS A 13 13.52 8.08 1.01
CA HIS A 13 13.34 9.37 0.32
C HIS A 13 11.96 9.44 -0.32
N ASP A 14 11.46 10.65 -0.55
CA ASP A 14 10.13 10.89 -1.14
C ASP A 14 10.01 10.27 -2.54
N GLU A 15 11.08 10.30 -3.33
CA GLU A 15 11.13 9.70 -4.67
C GLU A 15 10.95 8.17 -4.62
N GLU A 16 11.46 7.51 -3.57
CA GLU A 16 11.30 6.07 -3.39
C GLU A 16 9.86 5.72 -3.03
N VAL A 17 9.22 6.55 -2.18
CA VAL A 17 7.79 6.40 -1.87
C VAL A 17 6.95 6.53 -3.14
N LEU A 18 7.20 7.56 -3.95
CA LEU A 18 6.48 7.79 -5.20
C LEU A 18 6.72 6.67 -6.21
N ARG A 19 7.96 6.22 -6.36
CA ARG A 19 8.31 5.07 -7.24
C ARG A 19 7.59 3.81 -6.81
N TRP A 20 7.55 3.53 -5.50
CA TRP A 20 6.81 2.39 -4.97
C TRP A 20 5.31 2.49 -5.27
N LEU A 21 4.70 3.67 -5.06
CA LEU A 21 3.29 3.90 -5.38
C LEU A 21 3.00 3.63 -6.87
N GLN A 22 3.85 4.13 -7.77
CA GLN A 22 3.72 3.91 -9.22
C GLN A 22 3.83 2.43 -9.57
N GLN A 23 4.83 1.72 -9.03
CA GLN A 23 5.01 0.28 -9.26
C GLN A 23 3.84 -0.55 -8.73
N ALA A 24 3.22 -0.10 -7.63
CA ALA A 24 2.03 -0.72 -7.05
C ALA A 24 0.72 -0.33 -7.79
N GLY A 25 0.79 0.52 -8.81
CA GLY A 25 -0.36 0.95 -9.61
C GLY A 25 -1.22 2.02 -8.94
N PHE A 26 -0.71 2.69 -7.91
CA PHE A 26 -1.41 3.81 -7.28
C PHE A 26 -1.17 5.13 -8.03
N PRO A 27 -2.16 6.05 -8.02
CA PRO A 27 -1.98 7.37 -8.62
C PRO A 27 -0.93 8.16 -7.85
N THR A 28 -0.07 8.86 -8.60
CA THR A 28 0.94 9.77 -8.05
C THR A 28 0.79 11.15 -8.68
N PRO A 29 1.17 12.21 -7.95
CA PRO A 29 1.20 13.54 -8.54
C PRO A 29 2.24 13.61 -9.66
N ALA A 30 2.01 14.47 -10.65
CA ALA A 30 3.00 14.76 -11.68
C ALA A 30 4.18 15.51 -11.05
N MET A 31 5.37 14.93 -11.13
CA MET A 31 6.60 15.58 -10.66
C MET A 31 7.03 16.61 -11.72
N GLY A 32 6.92 17.90 -11.39
CA GLY A 32 7.42 18.99 -12.20
C GLY A 32 8.77 19.54 -11.72
N PRO A 33 9.44 20.41 -12.49
CA PRO A 33 10.73 20.97 -12.10
C PRO A 33 10.69 21.81 -10.80
N ASN A 34 9.51 22.25 -10.37
CA ASN A 34 9.30 23.02 -9.13
C ASN A 34 8.68 22.17 -8.00
N TRP A 35 8.91 20.87 -8.02
CA TRP A 35 8.40 19.98 -6.98
C TRP A 35 9.00 20.34 -5.61
N ALA A 36 8.16 20.82 -4.69
CA ALA A 36 8.55 20.99 -3.30
C ALA A 36 8.50 19.62 -2.60
N PRO A 37 9.52 19.26 -1.78
CA PRO A 37 9.49 18.02 -1.00
C PRO A 37 8.22 17.96 -0.15
N LEU A 38 7.44 16.90 -0.31
CA LEU A 38 6.15 16.72 0.41
C LEU A 38 6.32 16.05 1.78
N SER A 39 7.56 15.68 2.13
CA SER A 39 7.83 14.92 3.37
C SER A 39 6.99 13.64 3.47
N LEU A 40 6.96 12.83 2.40
CA LEU A 40 6.15 11.61 2.29
C LEU A 40 6.67 10.48 3.20
N VAL A 41 7.97 10.44 3.48
CA VAL A 41 8.62 9.31 4.18
C VAL A 41 7.99 9.06 5.55
N GLY A 42 7.83 10.09 6.36
CA GLY A 42 7.23 9.97 7.70
C GLY A 42 5.80 9.41 7.65
N PRO A 43 4.88 10.06 6.91
CA PRO A 43 3.51 9.57 6.70
C PRO A 43 3.46 8.16 6.12
N ALA A 44 4.30 7.81 5.14
CA ALA A 44 4.32 6.47 4.53
C ALA A 44 4.74 5.38 5.53
N ARG A 45 5.75 5.67 6.36
CA ARG A 45 6.16 4.76 7.43
C ARG A 45 5.07 4.62 8.50
N ALA A 46 4.45 5.71 8.93
CA ALA A 46 3.36 5.69 9.90
C ALA A 46 2.17 4.87 9.38
N LEU A 47 1.76 5.07 8.13
CA LEU A 47 0.70 4.30 7.49
C LEU A 47 1.07 2.80 7.41
N ARG A 48 2.29 2.47 6.98
CA ARG A 48 2.79 1.09 6.91
C ARG A 48 2.71 0.37 8.26
N GLU A 49 3.22 0.99 9.32
CA GLU A 49 3.23 0.38 10.65
C GLU A 49 1.80 0.24 11.22
N THR A 50 0.93 1.21 10.93
CA THR A 50 -0.49 1.13 11.30
C THR A 50 -1.17 -0.04 10.61
N ILE A 51 -1.01 -0.18 9.29
CA ILE A 51 -1.58 -1.30 8.52
C ILE A 51 -1.06 -2.63 9.06
N ARG A 52 0.26 -2.74 9.31
CA ARG A 52 0.86 -3.95 9.89
C ARG A 52 0.23 -4.31 11.21
N SER A 53 0.17 -3.36 12.15
CA SER A 53 -0.43 -3.55 13.46
C SER A 53 -1.90 -4.00 13.39
N LEU A 54 -2.69 -3.40 12.48
CA LEU A 54 -4.09 -3.77 12.28
C LEU A 54 -4.23 -5.19 11.73
N ILE A 55 -3.39 -5.59 10.77
CA ILE A 55 -3.37 -6.95 10.22
C ILE A 55 -3.01 -7.96 11.32
N GLU A 56 -1.96 -7.70 12.09
CA GLU A 56 -1.50 -8.59 13.17
C GLU A 56 -2.59 -8.77 14.24
N LYS A 57 -3.21 -7.68 14.69
CA LYS A 57 -4.29 -7.72 15.68
C LYS A 57 -5.51 -8.47 15.14
N ARG A 58 -5.92 -8.22 13.89
CA ARG A 58 -7.03 -8.93 13.28
C ARG A 58 -6.75 -10.44 13.14
N LYS A 59 -5.53 -10.84 12.75
CA LYS A 59 -5.11 -12.25 12.72
C LYS A 59 -5.15 -12.91 14.09
N ALA A 60 -4.86 -12.14 15.14
CA ALA A 60 -4.93 -12.59 16.53
C ALA A 60 -6.34 -12.53 17.14
N GLY A 61 -7.38 -12.19 16.37
CA GLY A 61 -8.75 -11.99 16.86
C GLY A 61 -8.92 -10.80 17.81
N LYS A 62 -7.96 -9.85 17.79
CA LYS A 62 -7.94 -8.68 18.67
C LYS A 62 -8.40 -7.43 17.90
N ARG A 63 -8.95 -6.46 18.65
CA ARG A 63 -9.27 -5.14 18.11
C ARG A 63 -8.01 -4.29 18.00
N GLY A 64 -7.83 -3.60 16.85
CA GLY A 64 -6.82 -2.58 16.61
C GLY A 64 -7.42 -1.18 16.64
N ASP A 65 -6.57 -0.17 16.81
CA ASP A 65 -6.98 1.24 16.70
C ASP A 65 -6.81 1.70 15.24
N PRO A 66 -7.92 2.06 14.54
CA PRO A 66 -7.87 2.53 13.16
C PRO A 66 -7.65 4.04 13.03
N ALA A 67 -7.45 4.79 14.11
CA ALA A 67 -7.45 6.26 14.11
C ALA A 67 -6.47 6.86 13.09
N ILE A 68 -5.24 6.34 13.03
CA ILE A 68 -4.24 6.81 12.04
C ILE A 68 -4.68 6.45 10.62
N LEU A 69 -5.16 5.23 10.37
CA LEU A 69 -5.66 4.84 9.04
C LEU A 69 -6.81 5.75 8.60
N ASN A 70 -7.73 6.07 9.51
CA ASN A 70 -8.88 6.95 9.24
C ASN A 70 -8.46 8.38 8.89
N ARG A 71 -7.33 8.90 9.41
CA ARG A 71 -6.78 10.20 8.98
C ARG A 71 -6.42 10.21 7.50
N PHE A 72 -5.79 9.16 7.01
CA PHE A 72 -5.46 9.03 5.58
C PHE A 72 -6.74 8.88 4.73
N LEU A 73 -7.72 8.10 5.19
CA LEU A 73 -9.01 7.96 4.52
C LEU A 73 -9.76 9.29 4.42
N ALA A 74 -9.74 10.10 5.49
CA ALA A 74 -10.35 11.43 5.50
C ALA A 74 -9.70 12.41 4.51
N ALA A 75 -8.42 12.20 4.17
CA ALA A 75 -7.72 13.00 3.17
C ALA A 75 -8.01 12.59 1.72
N ALA A 76 -8.77 11.52 1.50
CA ALA A 76 -9.11 10.96 0.19
C ALA A 76 -10.11 11.85 -0.58
N GLN A 77 -9.65 13.01 -1.06
CA GLN A 77 -10.47 13.89 -1.88
C GLN A 77 -10.50 13.43 -3.33
N SER A 78 -11.68 13.06 -3.82
CA SER A 78 -11.85 12.66 -5.22
C SER A 78 -13.27 12.99 -5.71
N HIS A 79 -13.37 13.23 -7.03
CA HIS A 79 -14.65 13.39 -7.71
C HIS A 79 -14.68 12.56 -8.99
N ALA A 80 -15.86 12.22 -9.43
CA ALA A 80 -16.05 11.60 -10.74
C ALA A 80 -16.02 12.66 -11.84
N GLN A 81 -15.32 12.37 -12.92
CA GLN A 81 -15.29 13.21 -14.12
C GLN A 81 -15.61 12.38 -15.35
N LEU A 82 -16.45 12.94 -16.22
CA LEU A 82 -16.77 12.33 -17.50
C LEU A 82 -15.72 12.77 -18.53
N VAL A 83 -15.04 11.81 -19.13
CA VAL A 83 -13.99 12.07 -20.13
C VAL A 83 -14.21 11.25 -21.40
N TRP A 84 -13.82 11.84 -22.55
CA TRP A 84 -13.82 11.09 -23.80
C TRP A 84 -12.61 10.18 -23.87
N SER A 85 -12.84 8.87 -23.95
CA SER A 85 -11.77 7.86 -24.10
C SER A 85 -11.44 7.58 -25.58
N LYS A 86 -12.43 7.79 -26.46
CA LYS A 86 -12.37 7.67 -27.93
C LYS A 86 -13.39 8.64 -28.53
N PRO A 87 -13.37 8.94 -29.85
CA PRO A 87 -14.26 9.93 -30.48
C PRO A 87 -15.76 9.77 -30.18
N ARG A 88 -16.22 8.57 -29.76
CA ARG A 88 -17.64 8.28 -29.45
C ARG A 88 -17.85 7.50 -28.16
N SER A 89 -16.82 7.42 -27.28
CA SER A 89 -16.90 6.65 -26.04
C SER A 89 -16.57 7.52 -24.84
N LEU A 90 -17.55 7.75 -23.99
CA LEU A 90 -17.40 8.41 -22.70
C LEU A 90 -17.05 7.36 -21.62
N LYS A 91 -16.17 7.73 -20.71
CA LYS A 91 -15.90 6.97 -19.49
C LYS A 91 -15.92 7.90 -18.28
N ILE A 92 -16.24 7.32 -17.14
CA ILE A 92 -16.11 7.99 -15.86
C ILE A 92 -14.68 7.74 -15.33
N GLU A 93 -13.94 8.80 -15.07
CA GLU A 93 -12.67 8.74 -14.37
C GLU A 93 -12.83 9.32 -12.96
N ARG A 94 -12.12 8.74 -12.00
CA ARG A 94 -12.04 9.31 -10.66
C ARG A 94 -10.78 10.17 -10.57
N ILE A 95 -11.01 11.47 -10.51
CA ILE A 95 -9.94 12.46 -10.35
C ILE A 95 -9.67 12.64 -8.86
N ARG A 96 -8.40 12.49 -8.45
CA ARG A 96 -7.96 12.65 -7.07
C ARG A 96 -7.15 13.93 -6.91
N ARG A 97 -7.40 14.65 -5.82
CA ARG A 97 -6.58 15.79 -5.44
C ARG A 97 -5.42 15.30 -4.57
N LEU A 98 -4.21 15.23 -5.15
CA LEU A 98 -3.01 14.70 -4.51
C LEU A 98 -2.13 15.85 -3.98
N ALA A 99 -2.69 16.71 -3.12
CA ALA A 99 -2.05 17.95 -2.68
C ALA A 99 -1.29 17.84 -1.34
N THR A 100 -1.54 16.79 -0.58
CA THR A 100 -0.88 16.56 0.73
C THR A 100 -0.33 15.14 0.81
N PRO A 101 0.64 14.86 1.69
CA PRO A 101 1.15 13.50 1.91
C PRO A 101 0.04 12.48 2.20
N GLU A 102 -0.91 12.85 3.05
CA GLU A 102 -2.04 11.99 3.38
C GLU A 102 -2.93 11.72 2.16
N ALA A 103 -3.20 12.74 1.33
CA ALA A 103 -4.00 12.59 0.12
C ALA A 103 -3.31 11.69 -0.94
N ILE A 104 -1.98 11.78 -1.06
CA ILE A 104 -1.17 10.94 -1.95
C ILE A 104 -1.20 9.48 -1.48
N LEU A 105 -1.15 9.25 -0.17
CA LEU A 105 -1.15 7.92 0.44
C LEU A 105 -2.56 7.36 0.69
N ALA A 106 -3.61 8.18 0.55
CA ALA A 106 -4.99 7.76 0.77
C ALA A 106 -5.42 6.53 -0.05
N PRO A 107 -5.02 6.35 -1.34
CA PRO A 107 -5.34 5.13 -2.09
C PRO A 107 -4.77 3.85 -1.46
N VAL A 108 -3.61 3.92 -0.81
CA VAL A 108 -3.04 2.79 -0.05
C VAL A 108 -3.88 2.51 1.19
N ALA A 109 -4.32 3.57 1.89
CA ALA A 109 -5.18 3.44 3.05
C ALA A 109 -6.55 2.87 2.67
N GLU A 110 -7.14 3.28 1.53
CA GLU A 110 -8.39 2.71 0.99
C GLU A 110 -8.22 1.19 0.72
N ALA A 111 -7.17 0.79 0.00
CA ALA A 111 -6.91 -0.62 -0.27
C ALA A 111 -6.68 -1.45 1.01
N ALA A 112 -6.03 -0.87 2.01
CA ALA A 112 -5.85 -1.50 3.31
C ALA A 112 -7.16 -1.61 4.09
N ALA A 113 -8.00 -0.57 4.06
CA ALA A 113 -9.31 -0.57 4.70
C ALA A 113 -10.23 -1.63 4.08
N ASP A 114 -10.25 -1.73 2.74
CA ASP A 114 -11.01 -2.75 2.04
C ASP A 114 -10.56 -4.16 2.45
N LEU A 115 -9.25 -4.42 2.46
CA LEU A 115 -8.70 -5.69 2.93
C LEU A 115 -9.09 -5.97 4.38
N LEU A 116 -8.96 -4.98 5.26
CA LEU A 116 -9.29 -5.11 6.68
C LEU A 116 -10.78 -5.30 6.92
N ALA A 117 -11.67 -4.73 6.13
CA ALA A 117 -13.11 -4.83 6.31
C ALA A 117 -13.69 -6.10 5.68
N THR A 118 -13.31 -6.41 4.44
CA THR A 118 -13.97 -7.41 3.59
C THR A 118 -13.08 -8.58 3.19
N GLY A 119 -11.74 -8.48 3.41
CA GLY A 119 -10.80 -9.50 2.97
C GLY A 119 -10.94 -10.83 3.72
N ASP A 120 -10.70 -11.93 3.00
CA ASP A 120 -10.55 -13.25 3.63
C ASP A 120 -9.19 -13.34 4.34
N PHE A 121 -9.20 -13.21 5.66
CA PHE A 121 -7.99 -13.25 6.48
C PHE A 121 -7.36 -14.64 6.58
N ASN A 122 -8.02 -15.71 6.15
CA ASN A 122 -7.37 -17.03 6.01
C ASN A 122 -6.29 -16.98 4.92
N LEU A 123 -6.48 -16.15 3.90
CA LEU A 123 -5.55 -15.96 2.79
C LEU A 123 -4.46 -14.92 3.08
N VAL A 124 -4.60 -14.13 4.14
CA VAL A 124 -3.55 -13.17 4.56
C VAL A 124 -2.55 -13.91 5.42
N LYS A 125 -1.32 -14.02 4.92
CA LYS A 125 -0.24 -14.81 5.53
C LYS A 125 1.00 -13.97 5.78
N ARG A 126 1.73 -14.32 6.85
CA ARG A 126 3.10 -13.84 7.05
C ARG A 126 4.05 -14.73 6.24
N CYS A 127 5.09 -14.16 5.67
CA CYS A 127 6.14 -14.95 5.03
C CYS A 127 6.79 -15.88 6.05
N GLU A 128 6.97 -17.17 5.67
CA GLU A 128 7.55 -18.19 6.54
C GLU A 128 9.09 -18.11 6.65
N ASP A 129 9.74 -17.30 5.82
CA ASP A 129 11.16 -16.98 5.97
C ASP A 129 11.35 -16.20 7.29
N GLU A 130 12.11 -16.75 8.24
CA GLU A 130 12.32 -16.19 9.58
C GLU A 130 12.88 -14.77 9.57
N THR A 131 13.63 -14.44 8.52
CA THR A 131 14.25 -13.12 8.35
C THR A 131 13.33 -12.13 7.65
N CYS A 132 12.17 -12.57 7.14
CA CYS A 132 11.24 -11.75 6.36
C CYS A 132 10.16 -11.15 7.26
N VAL A 133 9.88 -9.86 7.07
CA VAL A 133 8.86 -9.11 7.82
C VAL A 133 7.58 -8.88 7.03
N LEU A 134 7.47 -9.44 5.82
CA LEU A 134 6.38 -9.14 4.90
C LEU A 134 5.15 -10.02 5.14
N TRP A 135 3.99 -9.40 4.93
CA TRP A 135 2.70 -10.03 4.79
C TRP A 135 2.28 -10.05 3.32
N PHE A 136 1.49 -11.03 2.92
CA PHE A 136 0.94 -11.14 1.58
C PHE A 136 -0.45 -11.78 1.59
N ALA A 137 -1.26 -11.49 0.57
CA ALA A 137 -2.50 -12.22 0.33
C ALA A 137 -2.21 -13.36 -0.65
N ASP A 138 -2.53 -14.59 -0.25
CA ASP A 138 -2.36 -15.77 -1.08
C ASP A 138 -3.49 -15.88 -2.12
N ARG A 139 -3.20 -15.44 -3.34
CA ARG A 139 -4.12 -15.48 -4.49
C ARG A 139 -3.88 -16.68 -5.40
N THR A 140 -3.09 -17.67 -4.97
CA THR A 140 -2.87 -18.89 -5.74
C THR A 140 -4.11 -19.79 -5.69
N LYS A 141 -4.29 -20.61 -6.71
CA LYS A 141 -5.43 -21.56 -6.75
C LYS A 141 -5.42 -22.56 -5.59
N SER A 142 -4.24 -22.99 -5.17
CA SER A 142 -4.07 -23.97 -4.09
C SER A 142 -4.11 -23.39 -2.69
N HIS A 143 -3.95 -22.07 -2.54
CA HIS A 143 -3.85 -21.40 -1.24
C HIS A 143 -2.75 -21.95 -0.31
N HIS A 144 -1.66 -22.52 -0.88
CA HIS A 144 -0.54 -23.10 -0.15
C HIS A 144 0.75 -22.28 -0.23
N ARG A 145 0.67 -21.02 -0.71
CA ARG A 145 1.84 -20.14 -0.79
C ARG A 145 2.39 -19.85 0.60
N ARG A 146 3.68 -20.13 0.79
CA ARG A 146 4.42 -19.98 2.04
C ARG A 146 5.23 -18.70 2.10
N TRP A 147 5.75 -18.22 0.96
CA TRP A 147 6.67 -17.10 0.87
C TRP A 147 6.06 -15.90 0.13
N CYS A 148 6.46 -14.68 0.54
CA CYS A 148 6.01 -13.45 -0.10
C CYS A 148 6.49 -13.31 -1.56
N SER A 149 7.63 -13.96 -1.90
CA SER A 149 8.16 -14.12 -3.26
C SER A 149 8.95 -15.41 -3.32
N ASN A 150 8.77 -16.18 -4.40
CA ASN A 150 9.57 -17.38 -4.64
C ASN A 150 11.03 -17.01 -4.92
N GLU A 151 11.27 -15.95 -5.69
CA GLU A 151 12.62 -15.50 -6.06
C GLU A 151 13.41 -14.99 -4.85
N LEU A 152 12.76 -14.27 -3.93
CA LEU A 152 13.45 -13.60 -2.82
C LEU A 152 13.51 -14.46 -1.56
N CYS A 153 12.42 -15.14 -1.22
CA CYS A 153 12.34 -15.92 0.01
C CYS A 153 12.27 -17.42 -0.25
N GLY A 154 11.57 -17.86 -1.32
CA GLY A 154 11.44 -19.29 -1.64
C GLY A 154 12.76 -19.94 -2.03
N ASN A 155 13.60 -19.27 -2.80
CA ASN A 155 14.89 -19.82 -3.25
C ASN A 155 15.96 -19.88 -2.15
N ARG A 156 15.65 -19.41 -0.94
CA ARG A 156 16.54 -19.52 0.24
C ARG A 156 16.25 -20.76 1.10
N HIS A 157 15.17 -21.47 0.77
CA HIS A 157 14.67 -22.67 1.45
C HIS A 157 14.46 -23.81 0.44
#